data_a27520e77653d4b665520afd540e420b
#
_entry.id   a27520e77653d4b665520afd540e420b
#
_cell.length_a   1.000
_cell.length_b   1.000
_cell.length_c   1.000
_cell.angle_alpha   90.00
_cell.angle_beta   90.00
_cell.angle_gamma   90.00
#
_symmetry.space_group_name_H-M   'P 1'
#
loop_
_entity.id
_entity.type
_entity.pdbx_description
1 polymer ?
#
loop_
_entity_poly.entity_id
_entity_poly.type
_entity_poly.pdbx_seq_one_letter_code
_entity_poly.pdbx_strand_id
1 'polypeptide(L)'
;MEEKYNIENKYYEVLPIRNNVVYPGVMIPIAISKKSSLKLIKSANKDDRPLVLLTQRNNDVKEPTEHDLYTLGVMARVVQILPVPEMGKDTQMAIFEGLNRVQAVDFMEEEGVLHAHVLEMAENMPLKSDKQFKAVVDTIKETLQKILSYQEDTPAGLQTSLKHINSSPTLVNYICSTYKMPTETKQGLLEIHALTERATALLAILEKDLEELSIKADIRRRTAETIDKRQREYFLQQEIETIKKDLGDTDGQAAKELREKAKDKLWPKAIAEVFEKEVKRLEHMNMFSPDYSNQLDYLNTMLELPWGIYSEDNYDLNHAQEVLNRDHFGLDKVKKRIVEYLAVQRQLALRTKKEKENHRQRYLLCRHIINVVRLLSPFQSLSDCRRSVRFRYSFLPM
;
A
#
# COMPACT_ATOMS: atom_id res chain seq x y z
N MET A 1 -20.59 -54.10 -19.69
CA MET A 1 -19.93 -54.57 -20.91
C MET A 1 -18.87 -53.55 -21.26
N GLU A 2 -17.64 -53.79 -20.81
CA GLU A 2 -16.49 -52.99 -21.23
C GLU A 2 -16.00 -53.57 -22.55
N GLU A 3 -16.47 -53.01 -23.68
CA GLU A 3 -15.82 -53.23 -24.95
C GLU A 3 -14.48 -52.49 -24.89
N LYS A 4 -13.39 -53.22 -24.70
CA LYS A 4 -12.03 -52.73 -24.85
C LYS A 4 -11.88 -52.28 -26.29
N TYR A 5 -11.80 -50.96 -26.52
CA TYR A 5 -11.36 -50.44 -27.80
C TYR A 5 -9.93 -50.95 -28.07
N ASN A 6 -9.81 -51.77 -29.08
CA ASN A 6 -8.51 -52.33 -29.48
C ASN A 6 -7.77 -51.26 -30.30
N ILE A 7 -6.77 -50.62 -29.68
CA ILE A 7 -6.08 -49.40 -30.17
C ILE A 7 -4.95 -49.79 -31.18
N GLU A 8 -4.83 -51.02 -31.58
CA GLU A 8 -3.74 -51.47 -32.45
C GLU A 8 -3.89 -50.93 -33.90
N ASN A 9 -2.92 -50.11 -34.32
CA ASN A 9 -2.70 -49.59 -35.70
C ASN A 9 -3.81 -48.74 -36.34
N LYS A 10 -4.51 -47.89 -35.56
CA LYS A 10 -5.55 -47.01 -36.09
C LYS A 10 -5.21 -45.54 -35.83
N TYR A 11 -5.38 -44.71 -36.87
CA TYR A 11 -5.35 -43.27 -36.74
C TYR A 11 -6.69 -42.78 -36.19
N TYR A 12 -6.62 -41.88 -35.17
CA TYR A 12 -7.78 -41.27 -34.54
C TYR A 12 -7.84 -39.80 -34.86
N GLU A 13 -9.02 -39.29 -35.04
CA GLU A 13 -9.27 -37.84 -35.23
C GLU A 13 -8.86 -37.06 -33.99
N VAL A 14 -8.06 -36.01 -34.18
CA VAL A 14 -7.56 -35.14 -33.10
C VAL A 14 -8.40 -33.89 -33.00
N LEU A 15 -8.87 -33.60 -31.81
CA LEU A 15 -9.50 -32.31 -31.46
C LEU A 15 -8.55 -31.48 -30.59
N PRO A 16 -7.94 -30.42 -31.12
CA PRO A 16 -7.17 -29.47 -30.33
C PRO A 16 -8.06 -28.71 -29.38
N ILE A 17 -7.69 -28.68 -28.07
CA ILE A 17 -8.40 -27.96 -27.05
C ILE A 17 -7.54 -26.83 -26.47
N ARG A 18 -8.18 -25.71 -26.09
CA ARG A 18 -7.55 -24.52 -25.55
C ARG A 18 -7.88 -24.35 -24.09
N ASN A 19 -6.93 -23.85 -23.31
CA ASN A 19 -7.11 -23.45 -21.89
C ASN A 19 -7.65 -24.54 -20.98
N ASN A 20 -7.69 -25.78 -21.45
CA ASN A 20 -8.24 -26.89 -20.71
C ASN A 20 -7.45 -28.18 -20.93
N VAL A 21 -7.46 -29.05 -19.94
CA VAL A 21 -6.85 -30.40 -20.03
C VAL A 21 -7.89 -31.38 -19.54
N VAL A 22 -8.15 -32.39 -20.35
CA VAL A 22 -9.09 -33.47 -20.03
C VAL A 22 -8.36 -34.59 -19.33
N TYR A 23 -9.02 -35.23 -18.38
CA TYR A 23 -8.49 -36.34 -17.59
C TYR A 23 -9.38 -37.58 -17.70
N PRO A 24 -8.81 -38.79 -17.54
CA PRO A 24 -9.59 -40.01 -17.53
C PRO A 24 -10.68 -40.04 -16.46
N GLY A 25 -11.84 -40.56 -16.80
CA GLY A 25 -13.00 -40.68 -15.93
C GLY A 25 -13.69 -39.36 -15.53
N VAL A 26 -13.35 -38.27 -16.22
CA VAL A 26 -13.90 -36.93 -15.95
C VAL A 26 -14.80 -36.50 -17.10
N MET A 27 -15.98 -35.99 -16.76
CA MET A 27 -16.85 -35.31 -17.73
C MET A 27 -16.57 -33.81 -17.69
N ILE A 28 -16.27 -33.23 -18.85
CA ILE A 28 -15.94 -31.80 -18.94
C ILE A 28 -16.69 -31.13 -20.10
N PRO A 29 -17.36 -29.97 -19.84
CA PRO A 29 -17.96 -29.18 -20.91
C PRO A 29 -16.88 -28.31 -21.58
N ILE A 30 -16.78 -28.35 -22.89
CA ILE A 30 -15.86 -27.55 -23.69
C ILE A 30 -16.65 -26.75 -24.70
N ALA A 31 -16.47 -25.44 -24.72
CA ALA A 31 -17.08 -24.55 -25.70
C ALA A 31 -16.30 -24.58 -27.00
N ILE A 32 -17.00 -24.83 -28.11
CA ILE A 32 -16.41 -25.00 -29.45
C ILE A 32 -17.09 -24.04 -30.41
N SER A 33 -16.28 -23.21 -31.05
CA SER A 33 -16.77 -22.19 -32.01
C SER A 33 -16.28 -22.44 -33.45
N LYS A 34 -15.24 -23.28 -33.63
CA LYS A 34 -14.65 -23.56 -34.95
C LYS A 34 -15.56 -24.53 -35.73
N LYS A 35 -15.98 -24.15 -36.95
CA LYS A 35 -16.91 -24.93 -37.78
C LYS A 35 -16.37 -26.33 -38.13
N SER A 36 -15.06 -26.47 -38.40
CA SER A 36 -14.42 -27.78 -38.64
C SER A 36 -14.52 -28.68 -37.42
N SER A 37 -14.19 -28.19 -36.23
CA SER A 37 -14.30 -28.94 -34.98
C SER A 37 -15.74 -29.31 -34.64
N LEU A 38 -16.71 -28.45 -34.94
CA LEU A 38 -18.14 -28.76 -34.74
C LEU A 38 -18.63 -29.86 -35.67
N LYS A 39 -18.17 -29.90 -36.93
CA LYS A 39 -18.48 -31.01 -37.88
C LYS A 39 -17.88 -32.31 -37.37
N LEU A 40 -16.61 -32.28 -36.96
CA LEU A 40 -15.90 -33.43 -36.41
C LEU A 40 -16.64 -34.06 -35.22
N ILE A 41 -17.00 -33.23 -34.25
CA ILE A 41 -17.69 -33.67 -33.01
C ILE A 41 -19.08 -34.23 -33.31
N LYS A 42 -19.82 -33.59 -34.24
CA LYS A 42 -21.15 -34.11 -34.65
C LYS A 42 -21.05 -35.45 -35.33
N SER A 43 -20.06 -35.64 -36.21
CA SER A 43 -19.81 -36.94 -36.85
C SER A 43 -19.41 -37.98 -35.81
N ALA A 44 -18.45 -37.67 -34.93
CA ALA A 44 -18.00 -38.57 -33.87
C ALA A 44 -19.12 -38.97 -32.91
N ASN A 45 -20.00 -38.00 -32.52
CA ASN A 45 -21.16 -38.26 -31.66
C ASN A 45 -22.21 -39.17 -32.35
N LYS A 46 -22.43 -38.98 -33.65
CA LYS A 46 -23.40 -39.77 -34.40
C LYS A 46 -22.97 -41.23 -34.53
N ASP A 47 -21.66 -41.43 -34.75
CA ASP A 47 -21.08 -42.75 -35.04
C ASP A 47 -20.52 -43.41 -33.76
N ASP A 48 -20.69 -42.78 -32.58
CA ASP A 48 -20.12 -43.18 -31.28
C ASP A 48 -18.61 -43.48 -31.34
N ARG A 49 -17.86 -42.64 -32.11
CA ARG A 49 -16.43 -42.79 -32.28
C ARG A 49 -15.65 -41.98 -31.24
N PRO A 50 -14.63 -42.54 -30.62
CA PRO A 50 -13.78 -41.80 -29.73
C PRO A 50 -12.88 -40.83 -30.52
N LEU A 51 -12.62 -39.65 -29.89
CA LEU A 51 -11.71 -38.60 -30.37
C LEU A 51 -10.51 -38.52 -29.46
N VAL A 52 -9.39 -38.07 -29.99
CA VAL A 52 -8.20 -37.76 -29.21
C VAL A 52 -8.20 -36.26 -28.91
N LEU A 53 -8.23 -35.91 -27.62
CA LEU A 53 -8.18 -34.54 -27.16
C LEU A 53 -6.74 -34.19 -26.80
N LEU A 54 -6.13 -33.24 -27.53
CA LEU A 54 -4.79 -32.74 -27.27
C LEU A 54 -4.85 -31.26 -26.92
N THR A 55 -4.16 -30.90 -25.87
CA THR A 55 -4.10 -29.50 -25.40
C THR A 55 -3.12 -28.69 -26.24
N GLN A 56 -3.48 -27.49 -26.63
CA GLN A 56 -2.58 -26.55 -27.30
C GLN A 56 -1.56 -25.97 -26.32
N ARG A 57 -0.29 -25.84 -26.75
CA ARG A 57 0.79 -25.18 -26.01
C ARG A 57 0.59 -23.67 -26.00
N ASN A 58 0.20 -23.09 -27.14
CA ASN A 58 -0.09 -21.67 -27.29
C ASN A 58 -1.55 -21.46 -27.70
N ASN A 59 -2.28 -20.75 -26.88
CA ASN A 59 -3.71 -20.48 -27.07
C ASN A 59 -4.02 -19.46 -28.18
N ASP A 60 -3.00 -18.69 -28.63
CA ASP A 60 -3.16 -17.65 -29.66
C ASP A 60 -3.18 -18.22 -31.08
N VAL A 61 -2.72 -19.44 -31.27
CA VAL A 61 -2.67 -20.11 -32.56
C VAL A 61 -4.08 -20.55 -32.97
N LYS A 62 -4.63 -19.95 -34.03
CA LYS A 62 -5.98 -20.28 -34.52
C LYS A 62 -6.06 -21.63 -35.21
N GLU A 63 -5.02 -22.04 -35.92
CA GLU A 63 -4.90 -23.30 -36.62
C GLU A 63 -3.65 -24.02 -36.12
N PRO A 64 -3.77 -24.83 -35.07
CA PRO A 64 -2.65 -25.50 -34.47
C PRO A 64 -2.17 -26.63 -35.36
N THR A 65 -0.86 -26.71 -35.52
CA THR A 65 -0.13 -27.83 -36.13
C THR A 65 0.28 -28.83 -35.04
N GLU A 66 0.87 -29.96 -35.45
CA GLU A 66 1.39 -30.96 -34.50
C GLU A 66 2.36 -30.38 -33.45
N HIS A 67 3.19 -29.39 -33.84
CA HIS A 67 4.18 -28.75 -32.96
C HIS A 67 3.54 -27.83 -31.89
N ASP A 68 2.33 -27.37 -32.15
CA ASP A 68 1.58 -26.51 -31.26
C ASP A 68 0.81 -27.27 -30.17
N LEU A 69 0.83 -28.62 -30.26
CA LEU A 69 0.09 -29.51 -29.36
C LEU A 69 1.02 -30.21 -28.37
N TYR A 70 0.48 -30.57 -27.22
CA TYR A 70 1.12 -31.54 -26.34
C TYR A 70 0.93 -32.94 -26.92
N THR A 71 1.95 -33.77 -26.82
CA THR A 71 1.91 -35.15 -27.37
C THR A 71 1.09 -36.08 -26.47
N LEU A 72 1.02 -35.81 -25.16
CA LEU A 72 0.18 -36.58 -24.25
C LEU A 72 -1.21 -35.92 -24.11
N GLY A 73 -2.24 -36.69 -24.32
CA GLY A 73 -3.63 -36.28 -24.19
C GLY A 73 -4.51 -37.40 -23.68
N VAL A 74 -5.80 -37.28 -23.97
CA VAL A 74 -6.81 -38.24 -23.52
C VAL A 74 -7.71 -38.64 -24.69
N MET A 75 -7.95 -39.92 -24.83
CA MET A 75 -9.02 -40.43 -25.68
C MET A 75 -10.35 -40.11 -24.98
N ALA A 76 -11.29 -39.51 -25.66
CA ALA A 76 -12.54 -39.08 -25.08
C ALA A 76 -13.72 -39.41 -26.02
N ARG A 77 -14.88 -39.59 -25.39
CA ARG A 77 -16.15 -39.76 -26.06
C ARG A 77 -17.01 -38.51 -25.93
N VAL A 78 -17.74 -38.16 -26.95
CA VAL A 78 -18.75 -37.10 -26.92
C VAL A 78 -20.00 -37.65 -26.26
N VAL A 79 -20.40 -37.06 -25.11
CA VAL A 79 -21.61 -37.49 -24.40
C VAL A 79 -22.84 -36.70 -24.87
N GLN A 80 -22.67 -35.37 -24.99
CA GLN A 80 -23.78 -34.50 -25.35
C GLN A 80 -23.28 -33.22 -26.02
N ILE A 81 -24.07 -32.66 -26.93
CA ILE A 81 -23.81 -31.37 -27.56
C ILE A 81 -25.00 -30.45 -27.25
N LEU A 82 -24.74 -29.30 -26.60
CA LEU A 82 -25.74 -28.34 -26.22
C LEU A 82 -25.52 -27.00 -26.94
N PRO A 83 -26.54 -26.37 -27.49
CA PRO A 83 -26.43 -25.02 -28.02
C PRO A 83 -26.33 -24.02 -26.83
N VAL A 84 -25.42 -23.05 -26.94
CA VAL A 84 -25.26 -21.98 -25.93
C VAL A 84 -25.50 -20.64 -26.61
N PRO A 85 -26.73 -20.13 -26.65
CA PRO A 85 -27.07 -18.89 -27.34
C PRO A 85 -26.33 -17.66 -26.82
N GLU A 86 -25.94 -17.67 -25.54
CA GLU A 86 -25.28 -16.56 -24.85
C GLU A 86 -23.82 -16.34 -25.32
N MET A 87 -23.15 -17.37 -25.84
CA MET A 87 -21.77 -17.31 -26.32
C MET A 87 -21.63 -17.03 -27.83
N GLY A 88 -22.75 -16.78 -28.53
CA GLY A 88 -22.81 -16.49 -29.97
C GLY A 88 -23.50 -17.59 -30.77
N LYS A 89 -24.08 -17.23 -31.94
CA LYS A 89 -24.91 -18.13 -32.77
C LYS A 89 -24.20 -19.39 -33.27
N ASP A 90 -22.85 -19.36 -33.35
CA ASP A 90 -22.05 -20.47 -33.88
C ASP A 90 -21.30 -21.30 -32.81
N THR A 91 -21.44 -20.92 -31.51
CA THR A 91 -20.77 -21.64 -30.43
C THR A 91 -21.67 -22.72 -29.84
N GLN A 92 -21.14 -23.93 -29.71
CA GLN A 92 -21.83 -25.04 -29.06
C GLN A 92 -20.95 -25.57 -27.90
N MET A 93 -21.60 -26.06 -26.88
CA MET A 93 -20.93 -26.71 -25.75
C MET A 93 -21.01 -28.21 -25.94
N ALA A 94 -19.88 -28.88 -26.06
CA ALA A 94 -19.80 -30.32 -26.10
C ALA A 94 -19.29 -30.86 -24.76
N ILE A 95 -20.00 -31.85 -24.22
CA ILE A 95 -19.59 -32.56 -23.01
C ILE A 95 -18.81 -33.79 -23.43
N PHE A 96 -17.55 -33.84 -22.99
CA PHE A 96 -16.66 -34.98 -23.26
C PHE A 96 -16.46 -35.80 -21.99
N GLU A 97 -16.43 -37.11 -22.15
CA GLU A 97 -16.02 -38.04 -21.11
C GLU A 97 -14.62 -38.54 -21.46
N GLY A 98 -13.63 -38.29 -20.62
CA GLY A 98 -12.29 -38.79 -20.77
C GLY A 98 -12.24 -40.32 -20.52
N LEU A 99 -11.66 -41.08 -21.44
CA LEU A 99 -11.53 -42.54 -21.33
C LEU A 99 -10.13 -42.90 -20.80
N ASN A 100 -9.14 -43.00 -21.70
CA ASN A 100 -7.79 -43.44 -21.40
C ASN A 100 -6.77 -42.36 -21.77
N ARG A 101 -5.65 -42.33 -21.07
CA ARG A 101 -4.50 -41.50 -21.44
C ARG A 101 -3.86 -42.07 -22.70
N VAL A 102 -3.51 -41.20 -23.65
CA VAL A 102 -2.89 -41.60 -24.90
C VAL A 102 -1.73 -40.68 -25.27
N GLN A 103 -0.69 -41.23 -25.83
CA GLN A 103 0.42 -40.48 -26.39
C GLN A 103 0.33 -40.51 -27.91
N ALA A 104 0.25 -39.37 -28.53
CA ALA A 104 0.34 -39.22 -29.98
C ALA A 104 1.80 -39.39 -30.41
N VAL A 105 2.02 -40.29 -31.38
CA VAL A 105 3.35 -40.67 -31.86
C VAL A 105 3.58 -40.16 -33.26
N ASP A 106 2.55 -40.25 -34.11
CA ASP A 106 2.60 -39.82 -35.49
C ASP A 106 1.35 -39.08 -35.89
N PHE A 107 1.49 -38.06 -36.72
CA PHE A 107 0.39 -37.19 -37.11
C PHE A 107 0.22 -37.22 -38.65
N MET A 108 -1.01 -37.17 -39.08
CA MET A 108 -1.39 -37.06 -40.47
C MET A 108 -2.55 -36.07 -40.61
N GLU A 109 -2.51 -35.24 -41.61
CA GLU A 109 -3.62 -34.33 -41.92
C GLU A 109 -4.38 -34.88 -43.15
N GLU A 110 -5.69 -35.11 -42.96
CA GLU A 110 -6.58 -35.58 -44.02
C GLU A 110 -7.83 -34.69 -44.04
N GLU A 111 -8.19 -34.17 -45.20
CA GLU A 111 -9.34 -33.26 -45.40
C GLU A 111 -9.40 -32.04 -44.43
N GLY A 112 -8.25 -31.53 -43.95
CA GLY A 112 -8.17 -30.44 -42.99
C GLY A 112 -8.51 -30.85 -41.56
N VAL A 113 -8.53 -32.15 -41.27
CA VAL A 113 -8.65 -32.73 -39.92
C VAL A 113 -7.32 -33.41 -39.57
N LEU A 114 -6.81 -33.09 -38.38
CA LEU A 114 -5.61 -33.71 -37.85
C LEU A 114 -5.95 -35.11 -37.31
N HIS A 115 -5.22 -36.12 -37.74
CA HIS A 115 -5.30 -37.47 -37.24
C HIS A 115 -3.98 -37.82 -36.55
N ALA A 116 -4.04 -38.65 -35.51
CA ALA A 116 -2.84 -39.14 -34.84
C ALA A 116 -2.89 -40.66 -34.63
N HIS A 117 -1.75 -41.28 -34.81
CA HIS A 117 -1.51 -42.62 -34.30
C HIS A 117 -1.18 -42.51 -32.82
N VAL A 118 -1.88 -43.24 -31.95
CA VAL A 118 -1.77 -43.10 -30.51
C VAL A 118 -1.39 -44.39 -29.82
N LEU A 119 -0.58 -44.28 -28.78
CA LEU A 119 -0.27 -45.37 -27.88
C LEU A 119 -1.03 -45.15 -26.57
N GLU A 120 -1.70 -46.20 -26.10
CA GLU A 120 -2.36 -46.15 -24.81
C GLU A 120 -1.33 -46.11 -23.67
N MET A 121 -1.47 -45.13 -22.80
CA MET A 121 -0.61 -44.95 -21.64
C MET A 121 -1.31 -45.46 -20.38
N ALA A 122 -0.93 -46.67 -19.96
CA ALA A 122 -1.48 -47.26 -18.74
C ALA A 122 -1.26 -46.34 -17.54
N GLU A 123 -2.30 -46.12 -16.75
CA GLU A 123 -2.23 -45.39 -15.49
C GLU A 123 -1.93 -46.37 -14.35
N ASN A 124 -0.91 -46.06 -13.55
CA ASN A 124 -0.59 -46.87 -12.38
C ASN A 124 -1.58 -46.49 -11.25
N MET A 125 -2.62 -47.30 -11.14
CA MET A 125 -3.67 -47.15 -10.17
C MET A 125 -3.26 -47.69 -8.80
N PRO A 126 -3.47 -46.94 -7.69
CA PRO A 126 -3.21 -47.42 -6.36
C PRO A 126 -4.16 -48.59 -6.00
N LEU A 127 -3.70 -49.51 -5.18
CA LEU A 127 -4.56 -50.55 -4.65
C LEU A 127 -5.71 -49.96 -3.80
N LYS A 128 -6.88 -50.57 -3.84
CA LYS A 128 -8.04 -50.15 -3.04
C LYS A 128 -7.76 -50.09 -1.51
N SER A 129 -6.76 -50.83 -1.03
CA SER A 129 -6.28 -50.89 0.32
C SER A 129 -5.15 -49.89 0.64
N ASP A 130 -4.71 -49.08 -0.32
CA ASP A 130 -3.61 -48.14 -0.17
C ASP A 130 -4.03 -47.03 0.83
N LYS A 131 -3.52 -47.11 2.05
CA LYS A 131 -3.80 -46.14 3.11
C LYS A 131 -3.16 -44.77 2.84
N GLN A 132 -1.99 -44.77 2.18
CA GLN A 132 -1.27 -43.54 1.86
C GLN A 132 -2.04 -42.73 0.82
N PHE A 133 -2.46 -43.35 -0.27
CA PHE A 133 -3.27 -42.66 -1.29
C PHE A 133 -4.58 -42.12 -0.68
N LYS A 134 -5.24 -42.91 0.16
CA LYS A 134 -6.48 -42.48 0.81
C LYS A 134 -6.25 -41.25 1.71
N ALA A 135 -5.18 -41.27 2.53
CA ALA A 135 -4.84 -40.14 3.38
C ALA A 135 -4.56 -38.86 2.56
N VAL A 136 -3.81 -38.97 1.45
CA VAL A 136 -3.55 -37.83 0.55
C VAL A 136 -4.85 -37.28 -0.02
N VAL A 137 -5.76 -38.13 -0.48
CA VAL A 137 -7.06 -37.70 -1.03
C VAL A 137 -7.94 -37.02 0.03
N ASP A 138 -7.95 -37.52 1.25
CA ASP A 138 -8.70 -36.91 2.35
C ASP A 138 -8.10 -35.53 2.71
N THR A 139 -6.78 -35.40 2.74
CA THR A 139 -6.10 -34.11 2.91
C THR A 139 -6.41 -33.14 1.77
N ILE A 140 -6.44 -33.61 0.52
CA ILE A 140 -6.85 -32.78 -0.63
C ILE A 140 -8.26 -32.23 -0.44
N LYS A 141 -9.21 -33.05 0.02
CA LYS A 141 -10.59 -32.61 0.28
C LYS A 141 -10.63 -31.53 1.35
N GLU A 142 -9.92 -31.72 2.46
CA GLU A 142 -9.86 -30.75 3.57
C GLU A 142 -9.23 -29.43 3.12
N THR A 143 -8.10 -29.50 2.41
CA THR A 143 -7.39 -28.32 1.89
C THR A 143 -8.28 -27.56 0.92
N LEU A 144 -8.96 -28.26 0.02
CA LEU A 144 -9.87 -27.66 -0.93
C LEU A 144 -11.07 -26.99 -0.22
N GLN A 145 -11.65 -27.62 0.80
CA GLN A 145 -12.71 -27.00 1.60
C GLN A 145 -12.26 -25.70 2.27
N LYS A 146 -11.03 -25.66 2.79
CA LYS A 146 -10.44 -24.45 3.35
C LYS A 146 -10.27 -23.36 2.26
N ILE A 147 -9.72 -23.71 1.09
CA ILE A 147 -9.60 -22.77 -0.04
C ILE A 147 -10.97 -22.18 -0.40
N LEU A 148 -12.00 -23.03 -0.49
CA LEU A 148 -13.36 -22.61 -0.83
C LEU A 148 -13.98 -21.68 0.23
N SER A 149 -13.56 -21.81 1.50
CA SER A 149 -14.03 -20.89 2.56
C SER A 149 -13.43 -19.47 2.46
N TYR A 150 -12.29 -19.31 1.77
CA TYR A 150 -11.66 -18.01 1.50
C TYR A 150 -12.15 -17.33 0.21
N GLN A 151 -12.84 -18.05 -0.66
CA GLN A 151 -13.32 -17.54 -1.95
C GLN A 151 -14.84 -17.36 -1.92
N GLU A 152 -15.31 -16.12 -2.09
CA GLU A 152 -16.74 -15.81 -2.19
C GLU A 152 -17.36 -16.27 -3.53
N ASP A 153 -16.56 -16.24 -4.62
CA ASP A 153 -16.96 -16.64 -5.97
C ASP A 153 -16.52 -18.08 -6.28
N THR A 154 -17.07 -19.03 -5.58
CA THR A 154 -16.77 -20.44 -5.86
C THR A 154 -17.66 -20.94 -6.98
N PRO A 155 -17.11 -21.64 -8.03
CA PRO A 155 -17.95 -22.35 -8.98
C PRO A 155 -18.86 -23.33 -8.24
N ALA A 156 -20.17 -23.08 -8.28
CA ALA A 156 -21.16 -23.90 -7.53
C ALA A 156 -21.05 -25.42 -7.82
N GLY A 157 -20.51 -25.77 -8.98
CA GLY A 157 -20.27 -27.15 -9.40
C GLY A 157 -19.20 -27.88 -8.58
N LEU A 158 -18.18 -27.19 -8.10
CA LEU A 158 -17.03 -27.84 -7.42
C LEU A 158 -17.41 -28.37 -6.04
N GLN A 159 -18.17 -27.60 -5.27
CA GLN A 159 -18.66 -28.03 -3.94
C GLN A 159 -19.64 -29.22 -4.05
N THR A 160 -20.52 -29.19 -5.05
CA THR A 160 -21.48 -30.26 -5.27
C THR A 160 -20.81 -31.53 -5.73
N SER A 161 -19.85 -31.45 -6.66
CA SER A 161 -19.12 -32.58 -7.20
C SER A 161 -18.26 -33.29 -6.14
N LEU A 162 -17.65 -32.53 -5.21
CA LEU A 162 -16.88 -33.09 -4.09
C LEU A 162 -17.69 -34.03 -3.21
N LYS A 163 -19.00 -33.80 -3.08
CA LYS A 163 -19.92 -34.63 -2.29
C LYS A 163 -20.41 -35.88 -3.00
N HIS A 164 -20.46 -35.82 -4.34
CA HIS A 164 -21.08 -36.87 -5.15
C HIS A 164 -20.06 -37.84 -5.80
N ILE A 165 -18.77 -37.44 -5.94
CA ILE A 165 -17.74 -38.32 -6.49
C ILE A 165 -17.22 -39.27 -5.41
N ASN A 166 -17.67 -40.53 -5.49
CA ASN A 166 -17.26 -41.58 -4.53
C ASN A 166 -15.90 -42.23 -4.87
N SER A 167 -15.47 -42.14 -6.13
CA SER A 167 -14.20 -42.71 -6.59
C SER A 167 -13.04 -41.74 -6.32
N SER A 168 -12.10 -42.15 -5.46
CA SER A 168 -10.89 -41.34 -5.17
C SER A 168 -10.05 -41.01 -6.40
N PRO A 169 -9.79 -41.96 -7.34
CA PRO A 169 -9.10 -41.67 -8.59
C PRO A 169 -9.81 -40.60 -9.41
N THR A 170 -11.11 -40.78 -9.66
CA THR A 170 -11.95 -39.84 -10.41
C THR A 170 -11.97 -38.46 -9.78
N LEU A 171 -11.98 -38.39 -8.44
CA LEU A 171 -11.95 -37.12 -7.71
C LEU A 171 -10.64 -36.35 -7.94
N VAL A 172 -9.49 -37.01 -7.86
CA VAL A 172 -8.18 -36.39 -8.14
C VAL A 172 -8.16 -35.84 -9.55
N ASN A 173 -8.54 -36.64 -10.53
CA ASN A 173 -8.60 -36.25 -11.96
C ASN A 173 -9.61 -35.10 -12.19
N TYR A 174 -10.75 -35.12 -11.50
CA TYR A 174 -11.74 -34.05 -11.57
C TYR A 174 -11.20 -32.73 -11.04
N ILE A 175 -10.51 -32.74 -9.90
CA ILE A 175 -9.91 -31.55 -9.33
C ILE A 175 -8.80 -31.02 -10.24
N CYS A 176 -7.91 -31.89 -10.76
CA CYS A 176 -6.87 -31.50 -11.72
C CYS A 176 -7.44 -30.81 -12.97
N SER A 177 -8.60 -31.26 -13.44
CA SER A 177 -9.25 -30.71 -14.63
C SER A 177 -9.93 -29.36 -14.33
N THR A 178 -10.69 -29.25 -13.23
CA THR A 178 -11.59 -28.13 -12.94
C THR A 178 -10.98 -27.04 -12.07
N TYR A 179 -9.98 -27.35 -11.26
CA TYR A 179 -9.32 -26.36 -10.41
C TYR A 179 -8.63 -25.29 -11.28
N LYS A 180 -8.68 -24.03 -10.81
CA LYS A 180 -8.12 -22.89 -11.53
C LYS A 180 -6.59 -22.87 -11.39
N MET A 181 -5.90 -23.43 -12.37
CA MET A 181 -4.44 -23.40 -12.45
C MET A 181 -4.00 -23.22 -13.90
N PRO A 182 -2.73 -22.84 -14.17
CA PRO A 182 -2.18 -22.72 -15.52
C PRO A 182 -2.33 -24.03 -16.31
N THR A 183 -2.57 -23.92 -17.62
CA THR A 183 -2.73 -25.09 -18.52
C THR A 183 -1.49 -25.99 -18.52
N GLU A 184 -0.30 -25.38 -18.47
CA GLU A 184 0.98 -26.11 -18.36
C GLU A 184 1.06 -26.96 -17.11
N THR A 185 0.60 -26.42 -15.97
CA THR A 185 0.56 -27.16 -14.69
C THR A 185 -0.43 -28.33 -14.77
N LYS A 186 -1.62 -28.12 -15.36
CA LYS A 186 -2.59 -29.19 -15.59
C LYS A 186 -2.00 -30.28 -16.49
N GLN A 187 -1.31 -29.87 -17.55
CA GLN A 187 -0.67 -30.82 -18.47
C GLN A 187 0.44 -31.61 -17.76
N GLY A 188 1.29 -30.94 -16.97
CA GLY A 188 2.32 -31.63 -16.19
C GLY A 188 1.75 -32.63 -15.19
N LEU A 189 0.61 -32.34 -14.56
CA LEU A 189 -0.09 -33.30 -13.71
C LEU A 189 -0.64 -34.51 -14.52
N LEU A 190 -1.13 -34.27 -15.74
CA LEU A 190 -1.58 -35.39 -16.62
C LEU A 190 -0.42 -36.29 -17.03
N GLU A 191 0.78 -35.77 -17.20
CA GLU A 191 1.99 -36.52 -17.58
C GLU A 191 2.50 -37.45 -16.48
N ILE A 192 2.16 -37.21 -15.23
CA ILE A 192 2.53 -38.09 -14.12
C ILE A 192 1.80 -39.45 -14.27
N HIS A 193 2.55 -40.52 -14.36
CA HIS A 193 2.00 -41.86 -14.59
C HIS A 193 1.35 -42.48 -13.36
N ALA A 194 1.95 -42.28 -12.17
CA ALA A 194 1.44 -42.82 -10.92
C ALA A 194 0.38 -41.86 -10.33
N LEU A 195 -0.83 -42.36 -10.14
CA LEU A 195 -1.92 -41.54 -9.60
C LEU A 195 -1.65 -41.01 -8.17
N THR A 196 -0.92 -41.77 -7.37
CA THR A 196 -0.49 -41.37 -6.02
C THR A 196 0.46 -40.17 -6.08
N GLU A 197 1.43 -40.17 -6.99
CA GLU A 197 2.34 -39.05 -7.20
C GLU A 197 1.61 -37.82 -7.74
N ARG A 198 0.66 -38.01 -8.69
CA ARG A 198 -0.20 -36.94 -9.19
C ARG A 198 -1.02 -36.32 -8.07
N ALA A 199 -1.61 -37.13 -7.19
CA ALA A 199 -2.36 -36.64 -6.04
C ALA A 199 -1.48 -35.85 -5.08
N THR A 200 -0.24 -36.30 -4.83
CA THR A 200 0.72 -35.59 -3.97
C THR A 200 1.15 -34.27 -4.61
N ALA A 201 1.42 -34.26 -5.91
CA ALA A 201 1.73 -33.01 -6.63
C ALA A 201 0.56 -32.02 -6.63
N LEU A 202 -0.66 -32.52 -6.81
CA LEU A 202 -1.86 -31.70 -6.68
C LEU A 202 -2.01 -31.11 -5.28
N LEU A 203 -1.80 -31.91 -4.22
CA LEU A 203 -1.85 -31.44 -2.84
C LEU A 203 -0.87 -30.31 -2.59
N ALA A 204 0.38 -30.43 -3.06
CA ALA A 204 1.39 -29.39 -2.91
C ALA A 204 0.97 -28.05 -3.57
N ILE A 205 0.29 -28.12 -4.71
CA ILE A 205 -0.25 -26.92 -5.39
C ILE A 205 -1.37 -26.31 -4.55
N LEU A 206 -2.30 -27.13 -4.06
CA LEU A 206 -3.42 -26.65 -3.24
C LEU A 206 -2.96 -26.05 -1.91
N GLU A 207 -1.95 -26.64 -1.25
CA GLU A 207 -1.37 -26.09 -0.03
C GLU A 207 -0.72 -24.73 -0.24
N LYS A 208 0.01 -24.57 -1.33
CA LYS A 208 0.59 -23.27 -1.72
C LYS A 208 -0.49 -22.22 -1.94
N ASP A 209 -1.54 -22.56 -2.68
CA ASP A 209 -2.64 -21.65 -2.93
C ASP A 209 -3.40 -21.29 -1.66
N LEU A 210 -3.58 -22.25 -0.73
CA LEU A 210 -4.18 -22.02 0.58
C LEU A 210 -3.35 -21.03 1.40
N GLU A 211 -2.02 -21.21 1.42
CA GLU A 211 -1.12 -20.28 2.11
C GLU A 211 -1.25 -18.86 1.55
N GLU A 212 -1.20 -18.70 0.23
CA GLU A 212 -1.39 -17.40 -0.41
C GLU A 212 -2.74 -16.75 -0.07
N LEU A 213 -3.82 -17.53 -0.08
CA LEU A 213 -5.17 -17.04 0.24
C LEU A 213 -5.29 -16.64 1.71
N SER A 214 -4.68 -17.42 2.63
CA SER A 214 -4.68 -17.12 4.05
C SER A 214 -3.95 -15.80 4.34
N ILE A 215 -2.79 -15.57 3.72
CA ILE A 215 -2.04 -14.31 3.83
C ILE A 215 -2.86 -13.14 3.28
N LYS A 216 -3.48 -13.31 2.11
CA LYS A 216 -4.34 -12.27 1.51
C LYS A 216 -5.54 -11.93 2.40
N ALA A 217 -6.17 -12.93 3.02
CA ALA A 217 -7.28 -12.75 3.96
C ALA A 217 -6.83 -12.00 5.23
N ASP A 218 -5.68 -12.34 5.80
CA ASP A 218 -5.12 -11.64 6.96
C ASP A 218 -4.79 -10.18 6.66
N ILE A 219 -4.20 -9.89 5.49
CA ILE A 219 -3.93 -8.52 5.05
C ILE A 219 -5.24 -7.73 4.92
N ARG A 220 -6.27 -8.31 4.27
CA ARG A 220 -7.59 -7.67 4.12
C ARG A 220 -8.22 -7.37 5.48
N ARG A 221 -8.19 -8.33 6.41
CA ARG A 221 -8.71 -8.15 7.77
C ARG A 221 -8.02 -7.00 8.50
N ARG A 222 -6.66 -6.98 8.54
CA ARG A 222 -5.88 -5.92 9.18
C ARG A 222 -6.13 -4.55 8.54
N THR A 223 -6.30 -4.51 7.22
CA THR A 223 -6.62 -3.28 6.50
C THR A 223 -8.01 -2.78 6.86
N ALA A 224 -9.01 -3.65 6.89
CA ALA A 224 -10.37 -3.31 7.30
C ALA A 224 -10.40 -2.78 8.75
N GLU A 225 -9.74 -3.49 9.70
CA GLU A 225 -9.63 -3.04 11.10
C GLU A 225 -8.97 -1.66 11.23
N THR A 226 -7.96 -1.39 10.39
CA THR A 226 -7.27 -0.09 10.39
C THR A 226 -8.15 1.02 9.83
N ILE A 227 -8.91 0.73 8.76
CA ILE A 227 -9.86 1.67 8.16
C ILE A 227 -10.98 1.99 9.15
N ASP A 228 -11.57 0.97 9.80
CA ASP A 228 -12.62 1.14 10.81
C ASP A 228 -12.14 2.00 12.00
N LYS A 229 -10.91 1.76 12.48
CA LYS A 229 -10.31 2.60 13.54
C LYS A 229 -10.17 4.06 13.12
N ARG A 230 -9.61 4.32 11.93
CA ARG A 230 -9.43 5.68 11.41
C ARG A 230 -10.79 6.37 11.18
N GLN A 231 -11.76 5.64 10.67
CA GLN A 231 -13.10 6.18 10.43
C GLN A 231 -13.77 6.53 11.77
N ARG A 232 -13.64 5.67 12.78
CA ARG A 232 -14.15 5.93 14.13
C ARG A 232 -13.45 7.13 14.80
N GLU A 233 -12.13 7.24 14.68
CA GLU A 233 -11.35 8.41 15.16
C GLU A 233 -11.81 9.69 14.46
N TYR A 234 -12.03 9.65 13.15
CA TYR A 234 -12.53 10.78 12.38
C TYR A 234 -13.93 11.22 12.84
N PHE A 235 -14.86 10.27 13.03
CA PHE A 235 -16.19 10.57 13.55
C PHE A 235 -16.14 11.18 14.97
N LEU A 236 -15.32 10.62 15.85
CA LEU A 236 -15.13 11.17 17.19
C LEU A 236 -14.54 12.58 17.16
N GLN A 237 -13.58 12.85 16.29
CA GLN A 237 -13.04 14.20 16.10
C GLN A 237 -14.10 15.19 15.58
N GLN A 238 -14.92 14.77 14.60
CA GLN A 238 -16.04 15.59 14.12
C GLN A 238 -17.09 15.86 15.21
N GLU A 239 -17.38 14.84 16.00
CA GLU A 239 -18.33 14.98 17.11
C GLU A 239 -17.80 15.95 18.16
N ILE A 240 -16.51 15.86 18.54
CA ILE A 240 -15.83 16.82 19.43
C ILE A 240 -15.85 18.23 18.83
N GLU A 241 -15.60 18.38 17.52
CA GLU A 241 -15.62 19.67 16.85
C GLU A 241 -17.04 20.27 16.80
N THR A 242 -18.06 19.43 16.58
CA THR A 242 -19.45 19.85 16.60
C THR A 242 -19.89 20.27 18.01
N ILE A 243 -19.53 19.47 19.02
CA ILE A 243 -19.80 19.79 20.42
C ILE A 243 -19.08 21.10 20.83
N LYS A 244 -17.84 21.32 20.39
CA LYS A 244 -17.12 22.58 20.61
C LYS A 244 -17.82 23.77 19.96
N LYS A 245 -18.33 23.61 18.73
CA LYS A 245 -19.13 24.64 18.03
C LYS A 245 -20.46 24.92 18.72
N ASP A 246 -21.15 23.90 19.19
CA ASP A 246 -22.43 24.03 19.89
C ASP A 246 -22.27 24.65 21.30
N LEU A 247 -21.12 24.42 21.94
CA LEU A 247 -20.73 25.05 23.20
C LEU A 247 -20.25 26.50 23.02
N GLY A 248 -20.18 27.00 21.77
CA GLY A 248 -19.66 28.34 21.43
C GLY A 248 -18.13 28.35 21.43
N ASP A 249 -17.54 28.13 20.28
CA ASP A 249 -16.08 28.11 20.06
C ASP A 249 -15.48 29.52 20.22
N THR A 250 -15.51 30.04 21.44
CA THR A 250 -14.80 31.25 21.85
C THR A 250 -13.42 30.94 22.46
N ASP A 251 -13.12 29.65 22.75
CA ASP A 251 -11.86 29.27 23.41
C ASP A 251 -10.61 29.60 22.57
N GLY A 252 -10.69 29.40 21.24
CA GLY A 252 -9.57 29.73 20.35
C GLY A 252 -9.50 31.20 19.96
N GLN A 253 -10.59 31.96 20.09
CA GLN A 253 -10.66 33.33 19.63
C GLN A 253 -9.99 34.29 20.65
N ALA A 254 -10.23 34.10 21.94
CA ALA A 254 -9.57 34.89 22.97
C ALA A 254 -8.04 34.75 22.95
N ALA A 255 -7.54 33.51 22.78
CA ALA A 255 -6.10 33.26 22.68
C ALA A 255 -5.49 33.87 21.41
N LYS A 256 -6.21 33.84 20.26
CA LYS A 256 -5.78 34.51 19.03
C LYS A 256 -5.71 36.01 19.17
N GLU A 257 -6.73 36.65 19.80
CA GLU A 257 -6.75 38.07 20.04
C GLU A 257 -5.61 38.53 20.98
N LEU A 258 -5.33 37.75 22.03
CA LEU A 258 -4.19 37.97 22.92
C LEU A 258 -2.86 37.92 22.20
N ARG A 259 -2.66 36.94 21.33
CA ARG A 259 -1.44 36.81 20.48
C ARG A 259 -1.30 37.96 19.50
N GLU A 260 -2.41 38.43 18.90
CA GLU A 260 -2.36 39.56 17.97
C GLU A 260 -1.96 40.86 18.72
N LYS A 261 -2.56 41.13 19.87
CA LYS A 261 -2.18 42.27 20.71
C LYS A 261 -0.73 42.22 21.19
N ALA A 262 -0.19 41.00 21.36
CA ALA A 262 1.18 40.75 21.79
C ALA A 262 2.23 41.01 20.69
N LYS A 263 1.87 41.00 19.42
CA LYS A 263 2.81 41.18 18.28
C LYS A 263 3.50 42.55 18.29
N ASP A 264 2.79 43.56 18.71
CA ASP A 264 3.27 44.96 18.70
C ASP A 264 4.05 45.35 19.95
N LYS A 265 4.21 44.42 20.91
CA LYS A 265 4.88 44.71 22.18
C LYS A 265 6.38 44.34 22.14
N LEU A 266 7.19 45.18 22.73
CA LEU A 266 8.65 44.99 22.86
C LEU A 266 8.96 44.09 24.07
N TRP A 267 8.68 42.80 23.97
CA TRP A 267 8.88 41.85 25.07
C TRP A 267 10.36 41.56 25.35
N PRO A 268 10.81 41.52 26.60
CA PRO A 268 12.00 40.75 26.97
C PRO A 268 11.77 39.26 26.71
N LYS A 269 12.76 38.53 26.16
CA LYS A 269 12.59 37.12 25.75
C LYS A 269 11.96 36.24 26.84
N ALA A 270 12.41 36.40 28.08
CA ALA A 270 11.89 35.66 29.24
C ALA A 270 10.37 35.88 29.45
N ILE A 271 9.90 37.12 29.27
CA ILE A 271 8.50 37.48 29.46
C ILE A 271 7.64 36.94 28.28
N ALA A 272 8.15 37.02 27.06
CA ALA A 272 7.48 36.46 25.90
C ALA A 272 7.24 34.92 26.02
N GLU A 273 8.22 34.21 26.57
CA GLU A 273 8.11 32.75 26.80
C GLU A 273 7.04 32.46 27.89
N VAL A 274 7.01 33.24 28.96
CA VAL A 274 5.98 33.12 30.03
C VAL A 274 4.60 33.42 29.46
N PHE A 275 4.45 34.51 28.70
CA PHE A 275 3.19 34.89 28.09
C PHE A 275 2.65 33.78 27.19
N GLU A 276 3.46 33.22 26.29
CA GLU A 276 3.04 32.17 25.40
C GLU A 276 2.68 30.87 26.14
N LYS A 277 3.39 30.55 27.22
CA LYS A 277 3.06 29.41 28.09
C LYS A 277 1.69 29.57 28.74
N GLU A 278 1.41 30.76 29.24
CA GLU A 278 0.14 31.06 29.93
C GLU A 278 -1.04 31.17 28.92
N VAL A 279 -0.80 31.64 27.69
CA VAL A 279 -1.81 31.62 26.62
C VAL A 279 -2.15 30.16 26.23
N LYS A 280 -1.15 29.29 26.11
CA LYS A 280 -1.41 27.85 25.86
C LYS A 280 -2.20 27.20 27.01
N ARG A 281 -1.93 27.61 28.24
CA ARG A 281 -2.70 27.14 29.41
C ARG A 281 -4.16 27.58 29.30
N LEU A 282 -4.43 28.85 28.92
CA LEU A 282 -5.77 29.36 28.69
C LEU A 282 -6.53 28.55 27.60
N GLU A 283 -5.87 28.16 26.54
CA GLU A 283 -6.45 27.33 25.45
C GLU A 283 -6.98 25.97 25.93
N HIS A 284 -6.44 25.46 27.03
CA HIS A 284 -6.83 24.16 27.59
C HIS A 284 -7.74 24.28 28.84
N MET A 285 -8.08 25.50 29.25
CA MET A 285 -8.95 25.74 30.40
C MET A 285 -10.42 25.77 29.97
N ASN A 286 -11.28 25.30 30.87
CA ASN A 286 -12.72 25.40 30.65
C ASN A 286 -13.18 26.85 30.84
N MET A 287 -13.81 27.43 29.84
CA MET A 287 -14.29 28.81 29.78
C MET A 287 -15.29 29.16 30.89
N PHE A 288 -16.02 28.17 31.38
CA PHE A 288 -16.97 28.34 32.48
C PHE A 288 -16.33 28.25 33.90
N SER A 289 -15.03 28.01 33.97
CA SER A 289 -14.30 27.97 35.22
C SER A 289 -13.99 29.40 35.70
N PRO A 290 -14.14 29.72 37.01
CA PRO A 290 -13.69 30.99 37.58
C PRO A 290 -12.20 31.27 37.32
N ASP A 291 -11.40 30.22 37.22
CA ASP A 291 -9.96 30.31 36.93
C ASP A 291 -9.68 30.86 35.53
N TYR A 292 -10.58 30.62 34.55
CA TYR A 292 -10.44 31.15 33.20
C TYR A 292 -10.45 32.68 33.17
N SER A 293 -11.39 33.30 33.87
CA SER A 293 -11.47 34.75 33.99
C SER A 293 -10.21 35.35 34.64
N ASN A 294 -9.75 34.74 35.73
CA ASN A 294 -8.52 35.17 36.41
C ASN A 294 -7.29 35.06 35.47
N GLN A 295 -7.21 33.99 34.71
CA GLN A 295 -6.12 33.78 33.74
C GLN A 295 -6.16 34.80 32.60
N LEU A 296 -7.36 35.12 32.09
CA LEU A 296 -7.57 36.14 31.09
C LEU A 296 -7.16 37.53 31.58
N ASP A 297 -7.56 37.90 32.81
CA ASP A 297 -7.21 39.17 33.44
C ASP A 297 -5.70 39.28 33.65
N TYR A 298 -5.05 38.18 34.06
CA TYR A 298 -3.61 38.13 34.20
C TYR A 298 -2.88 38.41 32.86
N LEU A 299 -3.32 37.76 31.78
CA LEU A 299 -2.75 37.96 30.45
C LEU A 299 -3.01 39.37 29.89
N ASN A 300 -4.20 39.93 30.15
CA ASN A 300 -4.51 41.31 29.79
C ASN A 300 -3.62 42.29 30.55
N THR A 301 -3.44 42.08 31.86
CA THR A 301 -2.53 42.89 32.68
C THR A 301 -1.10 42.85 32.15
N MET A 302 -0.62 41.65 31.75
CA MET A 302 0.70 41.54 31.11
C MET A 302 0.80 42.33 29.81
N LEU A 303 -0.28 42.41 29.02
CA LEU A 303 -0.33 43.20 27.79
C LEU A 303 -0.37 44.71 28.07
N GLU A 304 -0.98 45.15 29.15
CA GLU A 304 -1.07 46.56 29.51
C GLU A 304 0.25 47.15 30.02
N LEU A 305 1.10 46.31 30.61
CA LEU A 305 2.39 46.77 31.11
C LEU A 305 3.28 47.33 29.97
N PRO A 306 3.99 48.45 30.25
CA PRO A 306 4.84 49.12 29.26
C PRO A 306 6.20 48.42 29.08
N TRP A 307 6.20 47.18 28.59
CA TRP A 307 7.43 46.41 28.37
C TRP A 307 8.35 47.09 27.37
N GLY A 308 9.63 47.19 27.73
CA GLY A 308 10.66 47.76 26.85
C GLY A 308 10.55 49.29 26.67
N ILE A 309 9.61 49.94 27.35
CA ILE A 309 9.48 51.39 27.36
C ILE A 309 10.11 51.92 28.64
N TYR A 310 11.17 52.66 28.46
CA TYR A 310 11.92 53.26 29.57
C TYR A 310 11.91 54.78 29.41
N SER A 311 11.79 55.50 30.53
CA SER A 311 12.01 56.96 30.54
C SER A 311 13.48 57.25 30.21
N GLU A 312 13.73 58.36 29.58
CA GLU A 312 15.10 58.82 29.36
C GLU A 312 15.71 59.29 30.69
N ASP A 313 16.91 58.76 30.95
CA ASP A 313 17.64 59.17 32.14
C ASP A 313 18.16 60.61 32.01
N ASN A 314 17.90 61.43 33.01
CA ASN A 314 18.44 62.76 33.07
C ASN A 314 19.75 62.77 33.89
N TYR A 315 20.87 62.99 33.23
CA TYR A 315 22.21 63.04 33.80
C TYR A 315 22.70 64.47 34.06
N ASP A 316 21.77 65.46 34.22
CA ASP A 316 22.16 66.81 34.65
C ASP A 316 22.51 66.83 36.14
N LEU A 317 23.82 66.95 36.38
CA LEU A 317 24.38 66.93 37.77
C LEU A 317 23.93 68.11 38.58
N ASN A 318 23.71 69.31 37.97
CA ASN A 318 23.25 70.50 38.69
C ASN A 318 21.81 70.32 39.15
N HIS A 319 20.95 69.86 38.26
CA HIS A 319 19.55 69.55 38.57
C HIS A 319 19.46 68.46 39.65
N ALA A 320 20.24 67.37 39.55
CA ALA A 320 20.30 66.35 40.58
C ALA A 320 20.72 66.89 41.93
N GLN A 321 21.70 67.78 41.95
CA GLN A 321 22.13 68.49 43.23
C GLN A 321 21.04 69.37 43.81
N GLU A 322 20.29 70.09 42.94
CA GLU A 322 19.18 70.94 43.37
C GLU A 322 18.02 70.15 44.01
N VAL A 323 17.64 69.05 43.33
CA VAL A 323 16.60 68.14 43.85
C VAL A 323 17.00 67.55 45.20
N LEU A 324 18.26 67.01 45.28
CA LEU A 324 18.77 66.47 46.52
C LEU A 324 18.79 67.52 47.69
N ASN A 325 19.07 68.77 47.36
CA ASN A 325 19.09 69.83 48.36
C ASN A 325 17.68 70.27 48.77
N ARG A 326 16.74 70.29 47.85
CA ARG A 326 15.35 70.65 48.08
C ARG A 326 14.62 69.60 48.93
N ASP A 327 14.83 68.32 48.59
CA ASP A 327 14.02 67.25 49.19
C ASP A 327 14.63 66.63 50.43
N HIS A 328 15.93 66.83 50.69
CA HIS A 328 16.64 66.27 51.82
C HIS A 328 17.45 67.36 52.57
N PHE A 329 17.22 67.49 53.86
CA PHE A 329 17.98 68.43 54.73
C PHE A 329 19.26 67.77 55.27
N GLY A 330 20.40 68.46 55.15
CA GLY A 330 21.71 67.92 55.58
C GLY A 330 22.22 66.78 54.64
N LEU A 331 22.92 65.81 55.21
CA LEU A 331 23.50 64.62 54.50
C LEU A 331 24.48 64.98 53.40
N ASP A 332 25.28 66.01 53.50
CA ASP A 332 26.14 66.56 52.45
C ASP A 332 27.13 65.50 51.87
N LYS A 333 27.69 64.65 52.73
CA LYS A 333 28.58 63.57 52.30
C LYS A 333 27.86 62.55 51.43
N VAL A 334 26.59 62.21 51.71
CA VAL A 334 25.79 61.26 50.94
C VAL A 334 25.38 61.89 49.62
N LYS A 335 24.90 63.13 49.62
CA LYS A 335 24.56 63.87 48.39
C LYS A 335 25.74 63.96 47.45
N LYS A 336 26.93 64.29 47.93
CA LYS A 336 28.14 64.32 47.15
C LYS A 336 28.44 62.95 46.48
N ARG A 337 28.25 61.88 47.26
CA ARG A 337 28.47 60.51 46.74
C ARG A 337 27.47 60.13 45.67
N ILE A 338 26.21 60.55 45.79
CA ILE A 338 25.18 60.31 44.75
C ILE A 338 25.53 61.09 43.50
N VAL A 339 25.94 62.32 43.54
CA VAL A 339 26.32 63.16 42.42
C VAL A 339 27.57 62.60 41.75
N GLU A 340 28.60 62.12 42.50
CA GLU A 340 29.76 61.41 41.96
C GLU A 340 29.34 60.15 41.18
N TYR A 341 28.41 59.38 41.74
CA TYR A 341 27.87 58.17 41.06
C TYR A 341 27.14 58.54 39.76
N LEU A 342 26.28 59.54 39.75
CA LEU A 342 25.59 60.01 38.54
C LEU A 342 26.58 60.55 37.51
N ALA A 343 27.68 61.21 37.93
CA ALA A 343 28.76 61.64 37.02
C ALA A 343 29.42 60.45 36.32
N VAL A 344 29.66 59.35 37.02
CA VAL A 344 30.20 58.11 36.45
C VAL A 344 29.19 57.50 35.45
N GLN A 345 27.90 57.43 35.82
CA GLN A 345 26.87 56.92 34.91
C GLN A 345 26.75 57.77 33.65
N ARG A 346 26.81 59.10 33.76
CA ARG A 346 26.86 60.01 32.61
C ARG A 346 28.05 59.71 31.66
N GLN A 347 29.23 59.49 32.21
CA GLN A 347 30.40 59.14 31.42
C GLN A 347 30.26 57.79 30.71
N LEU A 348 29.67 56.80 31.40
CA LEU A 348 29.39 55.48 30.81
C LEU A 348 28.36 55.58 29.67
N ALA A 349 27.27 56.36 29.87
CA ALA A 349 26.26 56.59 28.87
C ALA A 349 26.82 57.29 27.60
N LEU A 350 27.71 58.27 27.78
CA LEU A 350 28.39 58.96 26.70
C LEU A 350 29.36 58.02 25.92
N ARG A 351 30.04 57.11 26.64
CA ARG A 351 30.91 56.08 25.99
C ARG A 351 30.10 55.12 25.18
N THR A 352 29.01 54.55 25.70
CA THR A 352 28.12 53.63 25.00
C THR A 352 27.43 54.30 23.79
N LYS A 353 27.09 55.59 23.88
CA LYS A 353 26.55 56.32 22.76
C LYS A 353 27.60 56.51 21.63
N LYS A 354 28.84 56.85 21.98
CA LYS A 354 29.98 56.92 21.07
C LYS A 354 30.36 55.58 20.42
N GLU A 355 30.31 54.49 21.19
CA GLU A 355 30.56 53.14 20.67
C GLU A 355 29.48 52.69 19.70
N LYS A 356 28.20 52.93 20.01
CA LYS A 356 27.08 52.65 19.07
C LYS A 356 27.18 53.47 17.79
N GLU A 357 27.58 54.72 17.86
CA GLU A 357 27.75 55.63 16.72
C GLU A 357 28.97 55.22 15.87
N ASN A 358 30.07 54.85 16.51
CA ASN A 358 31.27 54.28 15.84
C ASN A 358 30.96 52.93 15.19
N HIS A 359 30.13 52.06 15.81
CA HIS A 359 29.72 50.80 15.23
C HIS A 359 28.80 51.02 14.02
N ARG A 360 27.92 52.00 14.06
CA ARG A 360 27.04 52.35 12.93
C ARG A 360 27.83 52.94 11.75
N GLN A 361 28.82 53.78 12.02
CA GLN A 361 29.71 54.35 10.95
C GLN A 361 30.58 53.25 10.34
N ARG A 362 31.14 52.35 11.12
CA ARG A 362 31.92 51.20 10.62
C ARG A 362 31.05 50.27 9.76
N TYR A 363 29.82 50.03 10.14
CA TYR A 363 28.88 49.22 9.38
C TYR A 363 28.51 49.85 8.02
N LEU A 364 28.28 51.17 7.99
CA LEU A 364 28.02 51.95 6.77
C LEU A 364 29.25 51.95 5.85
N LEU A 365 30.44 52.08 6.37
CA LEU A 365 31.71 52.03 5.62
C LEU A 365 31.95 50.66 5.00
N CYS A 366 31.77 49.59 5.76
CA CYS A 366 31.86 48.23 5.24
C CYS A 366 30.82 47.94 4.13
N ARG A 367 29.60 48.42 4.28
CA ARG A 367 28.54 48.27 3.28
C ARG A 367 28.85 49.04 2.00
N HIS A 368 29.47 50.22 2.12
CA HIS A 368 29.90 51.02 0.97
C HIS A 368 31.05 50.38 0.22
N ILE A 369 32.07 49.85 0.93
CA ILE A 369 33.21 49.11 0.34
C ILE A 369 32.72 47.83 -0.35
N ILE A 370 31.79 47.08 0.23
CA ILE A 370 31.21 45.87 -0.38
C ILE A 370 30.46 46.24 -1.70
N ASN A 371 29.73 47.34 -1.72
CA ASN A 371 29.02 47.79 -2.91
C ASN A 371 29.98 48.29 -4.01
N VAL A 372 31.06 48.98 -3.67
CA VAL A 372 32.09 49.43 -4.61
C VAL A 372 32.87 48.22 -5.18
N VAL A 373 33.22 47.25 -4.38
CA VAL A 373 33.89 46.02 -4.83
C VAL A 373 32.96 45.20 -5.73
N ARG A 374 31.64 45.22 -5.48
CA ARG A 374 30.65 44.52 -6.30
C ARG A 374 30.46 45.18 -7.68
N LEU A 375 30.69 46.47 -7.77
CA LEU A 375 30.63 47.22 -9.04
C LEU A 375 31.90 47.08 -9.89
N LEU A 376 33.04 46.82 -9.25
CA LEU A 376 34.36 46.75 -9.93
C LEU A 376 34.80 45.34 -10.31
N SER A 377 34.08 44.26 -9.85
CA SER A 377 34.47 42.88 -10.15
C SER A 377 33.26 42.01 -10.46
N PRO A 378 32.86 41.91 -11.71
CA PRO A 378 31.68 41.07 -12.08
C PRO A 378 31.89 39.55 -12.03
N PHE A 379 33.06 39.06 -11.68
CA PHE A 379 33.40 37.63 -11.81
C PHE A 379 34.05 36.92 -10.60
N GLN A 380 33.87 37.41 -9.38
CA GLN A 380 34.33 36.62 -8.22
C GLN A 380 33.15 36.22 -7.31
N SER A 381 33.05 34.91 -7.07
CA SER A 381 31.99 34.30 -6.27
C SER A 381 31.97 34.80 -4.82
N LEU A 382 30.80 34.94 -4.26
CA LEU A 382 30.50 35.37 -2.88
C LEU A 382 31.17 34.55 -1.77
N SER A 383 31.84 33.43 -2.09
CA SER A 383 32.55 32.55 -1.15
C SER A 383 33.85 33.11 -0.66
N ASP A 384 34.58 33.87 -1.48
CA ASP A 384 35.94 34.38 -1.13
C ASP A 384 35.88 35.66 -0.30
N CYS A 385 34.82 36.45 -0.46
CA CYS A 385 34.61 37.65 0.35
C CYS A 385 34.26 37.35 1.82
N ARG A 386 33.54 36.24 2.07
CA ARG A 386 33.24 35.80 3.44
C ARG A 386 34.45 35.25 4.20
N ARG A 387 35.46 34.70 3.53
CA ARG A 387 36.68 34.21 4.15
C ARG A 387 37.61 35.35 4.60
N SER A 388 37.72 36.43 3.83
CA SER A 388 38.61 37.55 4.15
C SER A 388 38.07 38.39 5.32
N VAL A 389 36.75 38.47 5.47
CA VAL A 389 36.13 39.19 6.60
C VAL A 389 36.14 38.38 7.90
N ARG A 390 36.09 37.03 7.81
CA ARG A 390 36.18 36.16 9.00
C ARG A 390 37.60 36.13 9.63
N PHE A 391 38.64 36.37 8.89
CA PHE A 391 40.03 36.32 9.40
C PHE A 391 40.46 37.54 10.22
N ARG A 392 39.67 38.65 10.23
CA ARG A 392 40.00 39.87 11.00
C ARG A 392 39.26 39.98 12.35
N TYR A 393 38.37 39.04 12.67
CA TYR A 393 37.61 39.07 13.95
C TYR A 393 38.09 38.08 15.00
N SER A 394 39.13 37.30 14.75
CA SER A 394 39.66 36.30 15.70
C SER A 394 40.79 36.82 16.61
N PHE A 395 41.08 38.09 16.61
CA PHE A 395 42.05 38.67 17.51
C PHE A 395 41.51 39.92 18.20
N LEU A 396 40.70 39.68 19.23
CA LEU A 396 40.54 40.61 20.36
C LEU A 396 40.11 39.78 21.57
N PRO A 397 40.92 39.75 22.65
CA PRO A 397 40.55 39.07 23.89
C PRO A 397 39.46 39.83 24.60
N MET A 398 38.75 39.07 25.45
CA MET A 398 37.64 39.52 26.31
C MET A 398 37.88 40.83 27.03
#